data_5eb87c3d3621ba473e94cac2097a3aa4
#
_entry.id   5eb87c3d3621ba473e94cac2097a3aa4
#
_cell.length_a   1.000
_cell.length_b   1.000
_cell.length_c   1.000
_cell.angle_alpha   90.00
_cell.angle_beta   90.00
_cell.angle_gamma   90.00
#
_symmetry.space_group_name_H-M   'P 1'
#
loop_
_entity.id
_entity.type
_entity.pdbx_description
1 polymer ?
#
loop_
_entity_poly.entity_id
_entity_poly.type
_entity_poly.pdbx_seq_one_letter_code
_entity_poly.pdbx_strand_id
1 'polypeptide(L)'
;MFKKKNILVVGDIMLDKYSHGSVSRVSPEAPVPIVDIKKTIYKPGGASNVAQNLSALGMNVTLLGITGDDTELKELIKVLRHSDIKFDPVKDLSIRTTLKSRIIGNDQQLMRLDHEDRNKSNMHSELYKRVIKYAKNSDLIIMSDYDKGSVKPIAGDIISFANKKNIKVIIDPKGTDYSIYENAYMVKPNELEFSMIMGKIKNKKDMIAKGKKLKKDLQLDTLLLTLGKNGMVLFSKDSVLTFPTSQKDVYDVTGAGDTVISVLASALASNKTLKKSCELANIAAGLSIQHLGTVSISKSDISNAIRKS
;
A
#
# COMPACT_ATOMS: atom_id res chain seq x y z
N MET A 1 17.08 10.97 -9.94
CA MET A 1 16.08 9.96 -10.28
C MET A 1 14.66 10.54 -10.11
N PHE A 2 14.17 10.80 -8.89
CA PHE A 2 12.90 11.46 -8.61
C PHE A 2 13.12 12.89 -8.13
N LYS A 3 12.28 13.83 -8.60
CA LYS A 3 12.22 15.20 -8.06
C LYS A 3 11.42 15.16 -6.74
N LYS A 4 11.78 16.00 -5.78
CA LYS A 4 11.00 16.15 -4.54
C LYS A 4 9.61 16.71 -4.88
N LYS A 5 8.55 15.98 -4.51
CA LYS A 5 7.15 16.25 -4.85
C LYS A 5 6.26 16.04 -3.64
N ASN A 6 5.12 16.72 -3.61
CA ASN A 6 4.15 16.62 -2.55
C ASN A 6 3.16 15.48 -2.86
N ILE A 7 3.17 14.43 -2.07
CA ILE A 7 2.27 13.29 -2.23
C ILE A 7 1.37 13.19 -1.00
N LEU A 8 0.08 13.19 -1.25
CA LEU A 8 -0.93 12.93 -0.23
C LEU A 8 -1.25 11.43 -0.22
N VAL A 9 -1.05 10.79 0.91
CA VAL A 9 -1.51 9.43 1.16
C VAL A 9 -2.73 9.49 2.06
N VAL A 10 -3.84 8.94 1.61
CA VAL A 10 -5.04 8.76 2.41
C VAL A 10 -5.42 7.30 2.43
N GLY A 11 -5.63 6.71 3.61
CA GLY A 11 -5.89 5.28 3.66
C GLY A 11 -6.06 4.71 5.06
N ASP A 12 -6.11 3.39 5.10
CA ASP A 12 -6.22 2.63 6.34
C ASP A 12 -4.85 2.57 7.03
N ILE A 13 -4.78 3.26 8.16
CA ILE A 13 -3.58 3.37 8.99
C ILE A 13 -3.48 2.14 9.90
N MET A 14 -2.29 1.55 9.95
CA MET A 14 -2.02 0.35 10.76
C MET A 14 -0.65 0.42 11.42
N LEU A 15 -0.54 -0.29 12.54
CA LEU A 15 0.72 -0.61 13.20
C LEU A 15 0.98 -2.11 13.05
N ASP A 16 2.15 -2.47 12.54
CA ASP A 16 2.66 -3.84 12.54
C ASP A 16 3.57 -4.04 13.74
N LYS A 17 3.30 -5.08 14.55
CA LYS A 17 4.12 -5.48 15.71
C LYS A 17 4.72 -6.85 15.45
N TYR A 18 6.03 -6.95 15.58
CA TYR A 18 6.78 -8.19 15.44
C TYR A 18 7.39 -8.55 16.80
N SER A 19 6.93 -9.64 17.40
CA SER A 19 7.44 -10.17 18.66
C SER A 19 8.31 -11.38 18.37
N HIS A 20 9.64 -11.20 18.45
CA HIS A 20 10.62 -12.23 18.21
C HIS A 20 11.01 -12.93 19.50
N GLY A 21 11.05 -14.25 19.49
CA GLY A 21 11.39 -15.05 20.64
C GLY A 21 11.90 -16.45 20.30
N SER A 22 12.14 -17.23 21.34
CA SER A 22 12.51 -18.64 21.24
C SER A 22 11.36 -19.55 21.69
N VAL A 23 11.25 -20.72 21.08
CA VAL A 23 10.32 -21.77 21.47
C VAL A 23 11.13 -22.95 21.94
N SER A 24 11.07 -23.26 23.24
CA SER A 24 11.82 -24.37 23.86
C SER A 24 10.93 -25.39 24.58
N ARG A 25 9.65 -25.08 24.78
CA ARG A 25 8.73 -25.92 25.54
C ARG A 25 7.27 -25.75 25.08
N VAL A 26 6.49 -26.79 25.37
CA VAL A 26 5.03 -26.78 25.19
C VAL A 26 4.39 -26.39 26.54
N SER A 27 3.25 -25.71 26.49
CA SER A 27 2.52 -25.32 27.70
C SER A 27 1.98 -26.59 28.43
N PRO A 28 2.05 -26.63 29.77
CA PRO A 28 1.38 -27.67 30.54
C PRO A 28 -0.17 -27.50 30.56
N GLU A 29 -0.69 -26.34 30.20
CA GLU A 29 -2.12 -26.02 30.24
C GLU A 29 -2.85 -26.42 28.94
N ALA A 30 -2.12 -26.47 27.81
CA ALA A 30 -2.69 -26.81 26.49
C ALA A 30 -1.55 -27.22 25.53
N PRO A 31 -1.81 -27.97 24.46
CA PRO A 31 -0.80 -28.40 23.48
C PRO A 31 -0.40 -27.24 22.55
N VAL A 32 0.07 -26.15 23.12
CA VAL A 32 0.53 -24.94 22.41
C VAL A 32 1.97 -24.59 22.78
N PRO A 33 2.78 -24.07 21.83
CA PRO A 33 4.15 -23.63 22.12
C PRO A 33 4.16 -22.41 23.06
N ILE A 34 5.11 -22.38 23.98
CA ILE A 34 5.42 -21.17 24.76
C ILE A 34 6.53 -20.41 24.03
N VAL A 35 6.24 -19.16 23.67
CA VAL A 35 7.19 -18.26 23.02
C VAL A 35 7.75 -17.30 24.07
N ASP A 36 9.04 -17.44 24.36
CA ASP A 36 9.78 -16.54 25.25
C ASP A 36 10.25 -15.32 24.44
N ILE A 37 9.51 -14.19 24.52
CA ILE A 37 9.76 -13.00 23.72
C ILE A 37 11.04 -12.30 24.19
N LYS A 38 11.99 -12.13 23.26
CA LYS A 38 13.27 -11.46 23.47
C LYS A 38 13.29 -10.04 22.92
N LYS A 39 12.55 -9.79 21.84
CA LYS A 39 12.56 -8.49 21.16
C LYS A 39 11.19 -8.19 20.54
N THR A 40 10.76 -6.93 20.68
CA THR A 40 9.56 -6.42 20.00
C THR A 40 9.97 -5.28 19.07
N ILE A 41 9.50 -5.33 17.82
CA ILE A 41 9.74 -4.31 16.81
C ILE A 41 8.38 -3.82 16.30
N TYR A 42 8.23 -2.50 16.21
CA TYR A 42 7.07 -1.87 15.59
C TYR A 42 7.44 -1.31 14.23
N LYS A 43 6.57 -1.51 13.23
CA LYS A 43 6.72 -0.97 11.88
C LYS A 43 5.40 -0.32 11.42
N PRO A 44 5.47 0.71 10.54
CA PRO A 44 4.26 1.22 9.92
C PRO A 44 3.67 0.19 8.98
N GLY A 45 2.34 0.02 8.99
CA GLY A 45 1.59 -0.88 8.11
C GLY A 45 0.54 -0.14 7.29
N GLY A 46 -0.02 -0.78 6.26
CA GLY A 46 -1.03 -0.17 5.38
C GLY A 46 -0.60 1.16 4.80
N ALA A 47 -1.49 2.16 4.84
CA ALA A 47 -1.19 3.50 4.33
C ALA A 47 0.06 4.13 4.96
N SER A 48 0.38 3.77 6.22
CA SER A 48 1.60 4.25 6.89
C SER A 48 2.86 3.66 6.28
N ASN A 49 2.83 2.42 5.79
CA ASN A 49 3.95 1.80 5.07
C ASN A 49 4.15 2.44 3.69
N VAL A 50 3.07 2.77 2.98
CA VAL A 50 3.14 3.54 1.73
C VAL A 50 3.81 4.89 1.96
N ALA A 51 3.40 5.62 3.03
CA ALA A 51 3.99 6.90 3.39
C ALA A 51 5.49 6.77 3.73
N GLN A 52 5.87 5.73 4.46
CA GLN A 52 7.27 5.43 4.80
C GLN A 52 8.12 5.18 3.55
N ASN A 53 7.62 4.39 2.59
CA ASN A 53 8.30 4.14 1.32
C ASN A 53 8.48 5.43 0.51
N LEU A 54 7.46 6.29 0.44
CA LEU A 54 7.54 7.57 -0.26
C LEU A 54 8.55 8.52 0.39
N SER A 55 8.61 8.57 1.72
CA SER A 55 9.60 9.36 2.46
C SER A 55 11.01 8.87 2.16
N ALA A 56 11.26 7.56 2.15
CA ALA A 56 12.54 6.97 1.77
C ALA A 56 12.95 7.29 0.31
N LEU A 57 11.96 7.49 -0.58
CA LEU A 57 12.15 7.97 -1.94
C LEU A 57 12.31 9.50 -2.02
N GLY A 58 12.37 10.21 -0.88
CA GLY A 58 12.60 11.65 -0.76
C GLY A 58 11.45 12.51 -1.26
N MET A 59 10.20 12.03 -1.12
CA MET A 59 8.99 12.81 -1.36
C MET A 59 8.61 13.60 -0.10
N ASN A 60 7.92 14.74 -0.27
CA ASN A 60 7.19 15.39 0.80
C ASN A 60 5.86 14.64 0.99
N VAL A 61 5.68 13.98 2.11
CA VAL A 61 4.53 13.11 2.33
C VAL A 61 3.59 13.69 3.39
N THR A 62 2.30 13.76 3.06
CA THR A 62 1.25 13.96 4.05
C THR A 62 0.46 12.67 4.16
N LEU A 63 0.33 12.12 5.37
CA LEU A 63 -0.43 10.89 5.66
C LEU A 63 -1.70 11.24 6.42
N LEU A 64 -2.84 10.82 5.89
CA LEU A 64 -4.17 10.97 6.46
C LEU A 64 -4.88 9.61 6.57
N GLY A 65 -5.71 9.46 7.57
CA GLY A 65 -6.59 8.31 7.78
C GLY A 65 -7.30 8.44 9.12
N ILE A 66 -8.08 7.43 9.47
CA ILE A 66 -8.79 7.39 10.75
C ILE A 66 -8.07 6.41 11.68
N THR A 67 -7.90 6.79 12.94
CA THR A 67 -7.25 5.98 13.98
C THR A 67 -8.04 6.09 15.28
N GLY A 68 -7.81 5.16 16.22
CA GLY A 68 -8.15 5.39 17.62
C GLY A 68 -7.32 6.52 18.25
N ASP A 69 -7.59 6.85 19.49
CA ASP A 69 -6.69 7.66 20.33
C ASP A 69 -6.13 6.77 21.45
N ASP A 70 -5.27 5.87 21.09
CA ASP A 70 -4.82 4.72 21.88
C ASP A 70 -3.28 4.59 21.93
N THR A 71 -2.81 3.52 22.55
CA THR A 71 -1.39 3.20 22.68
C THR A 71 -0.77 2.90 21.32
N GLU A 72 -1.50 2.23 20.44
CA GLU A 72 -1.07 1.84 19.10
C GLU A 72 -0.80 3.07 18.23
N LEU A 73 -1.65 4.10 18.31
CA LEU A 73 -1.40 5.39 17.67
C LEU A 73 -0.13 6.05 18.19
N LYS A 74 0.07 6.04 19.54
CA LYS A 74 1.27 6.64 20.15
C LYS A 74 2.54 5.93 19.69
N GLU A 75 2.53 4.60 19.60
CA GLU A 75 3.66 3.82 19.08
C GLU A 75 3.90 4.12 17.59
N LEU A 76 2.84 4.19 16.78
CA LEU A 76 2.96 4.55 15.36
C LEU A 76 3.58 5.94 15.17
N ILE A 77 3.16 6.94 15.96
CA ILE A 77 3.76 8.28 15.95
C ILE A 77 5.26 8.22 16.26
N LYS A 78 5.68 7.39 17.25
CA LYS A 78 7.11 7.21 17.57
C LYS A 78 7.88 6.63 16.41
N VAL A 79 7.33 5.60 15.75
CA VAL A 79 7.95 4.96 14.58
C VAL A 79 8.11 5.96 13.42
N LEU A 80 7.10 6.78 13.15
CA LEU A 80 7.10 7.75 12.06
C LEU A 80 7.96 9.00 12.34
N ARG A 81 8.35 9.27 13.59
CA ARG A 81 9.16 10.46 13.96
C ARG A 81 10.48 10.61 13.21
N HIS A 82 11.08 9.49 12.78
CA HIS A 82 12.35 9.48 12.07
C HIS A 82 12.19 9.64 10.56
N SER A 83 10.96 9.83 10.09
CA SER A 83 10.61 10.00 8.68
C SER A 83 10.10 11.41 8.43
N ASP A 84 10.40 11.96 7.26
CA ASP A 84 9.89 13.28 6.82
C ASP A 84 8.43 13.14 6.33
N ILE A 85 7.53 12.76 7.28
CA ILE A 85 6.11 12.52 7.04
C ILE A 85 5.28 13.47 7.90
N LYS A 86 4.45 14.28 7.24
CA LYS A 86 3.41 15.03 7.94
C LYS A 86 2.24 14.12 8.24
N PHE A 87 2.17 13.61 9.46
CA PHE A 87 1.11 12.72 9.91
C PHE A 87 -0.01 13.50 10.62
N ASP A 88 -1.21 13.55 10.03
CA ASP A 88 -2.38 14.29 10.56
C ASP A 88 -3.63 13.39 10.56
N PRO A 89 -3.68 12.33 11.40
CA PRO A 89 -4.80 11.41 11.45
C PRO A 89 -6.04 12.05 12.06
N VAL A 90 -7.22 11.62 11.63
CA VAL A 90 -8.47 11.88 12.33
C VAL A 90 -8.62 10.85 13.45
N LYS A 91 -8.71 11.32 14.68
CA LYS A 91 -8.89 10.45 15.84
C LYS A 91 -10.38 10.20 16.09
N ASP A 92 -10.72 8.94 16.29
CA ASP A 92 -12.06 8.49 16.66
C ASP A 92 -11.97 7.60 17.91
N LEU A 93 -12.55 8.08 19.01
CA LEU A 93 -12.52 7.39 20.30
C LEU A 93 -13.39 6.11 20.31
N SER A 94 -14.23 5.90 19.30
CA SER A 94 -15.11 4.74 19.21
C SER A 94 -14.47 3.53 18.54
N ILE A 95 -13.27 3.68 17.97
CA ILE A 95 -12.53 2.61 17.30
C ILE A 95 -11.13 2.47 17.86
N ARG A 96 -10.49 1.33 17.57
CA ARG A 96 -9.06 1.10 17.84
C ARG A 96 -8.22 1.38 16.59
N THR A 97 -7.01 1.86 16.80
CA THR A 97 -5.98 1.85 15.74
C THR A 97 -5.67 0.41 15.36
N THR A 98 -5.77 0.07 14.07
CA THR A 98 -5.52 -1.30 13.61
C THR A 98 -4.12 -1.75 13.97
N LEU A 99 -4.02 -2.86 14.70
CA LEU A 99 -2.77 -3.51 15.09
C LEU A 99 -2.70 -4.92 14.49
N LYS A 100 -1.59 -5.22 13.81
CA LYS A 100 -1.27 -6.58 13.31
C LYS A 100 -0.04 -7.10 14.05
N SER A 101 -0.26 -7.98 15.03
CA SER A 101 0.82 -8.59 15.82
C SER A 101 1.23 -9.93 15.24
N ARG A 102 2.52 -10.07 14.93
CA ARG A 102 3.12 -11.32 14.47
C ARG A 102 4.03 -11.87 15.55
N ILE A 103 3.78 -13.12 15.93
CA ILE A 103 4.61 -13.85 16.89
C ILE A 103 5.58 -14.69 16.07
N ILE A 104 6.88 -14.46 16.28
CA ILE A 104 7.96 -15.13 15.58
C ILE A 104 8.77 -15.91 16.60
N GLY A 105 8.80 -17.24 16.45
CA GLY A 105 9.59 -18.14 17.27
C GLY A 105 10.60 -18.88 16.41
N ASN A 106 11.88 -18.87 16.81
CA ASN A 106 12.97 -19.51 16.08
C ASN A 106 12.98 -19.15 14.57
N ASP A 107 12.84 -17.83 14.28
CA ASP A 107 12.82 -17.24 12.94
C ASP A 107 11.65 -17.66 12.03
N GLN A 108 10.61 -18.31 12.59
CA GLN A 108 9.38 -18.66 11.88
C GLN A 108 8.18 -17.91 12.46
N GLN A 109 7.29 -17.42 11.58
CA GLN A 109 6.02 -16.84 12.02
C GLN A 109 5.09 -17.95 12.50
N LEU A 110 4.78 -17.95 13.79
CA LEU A 110 3.92 -18.95 14.42
C LEU A 110 2.45 -18.53 14.39
N MET A 111 2.17 -17.23 14.57
CA MET A 111 0.81 -16.71 14.69
C MET A 111 0.75 -15.24 14.28
N ARG A 112 -0.43 -14.82 13.82
CA ARG A 112 -0.79 -13.41 13.67
C ARG A 112 -2.09 -13.12 14.42
N LEU A 113 -2.07 -12.04 15.20
CA LEU A 113 -3.22 -11.52 15.93
C LEU A 113 -3.59 -10.17 15.31
N ASP A 114 -4.82 -10.02 14.83
CA ASP A 114 -5.32 -8.79 14.24
C ASP A 114 -6.32 -8.14 15.21
N HIS A 115 -6.00 -6.92 15.69
CA HIS A 115 -6.89 -6.08 16.47
C HIS A 115 -7.40 -4.96 15.55
N GLU A 116 -8.68 -5.01 15.18
CA GLU A 116 -9.26 -4.09 14.21
C GLU A 116 -10.77 -3.89 14.43
N ASP A 117 -11.24 -2.69 14.12
CA ASP A 117 -12.66 -2.32 14.14
C ASP A 117 -13.07 -1.84 12.74
N ARG A 118 -13.60 -2.76 11.93
CA ARG A 118 -13.92 -2.48 10.52
C ARG A 118 -15.15 -1.57 10.41
N ASN A 119 -15.04 -0.54 9.56
CA ASN A 119 -16.17 0.30 9.10
C ASN A 119 -17.06 0.88 10.21
N LYS A 120 -16.49 1.14 11.40
CA LYS A 120 -17.26 1.64 12.55
C LYS A 120 -17.17 3.15 12.76
N SER A 121 -16.21 3.81 12.11
CA SER A 121 -16.02 5.24 12.29
C SER A 121 -17.06 6.08 11.58
N ASN A 122 -17.49 7.17 12.21
CA ASN A 122 -18.34 8.20 11.63
C ASN A 122 -17.55 9.47 11.23
N MET A 123 -16.22 9.40 11.26
CA MET A 123 -15.33 10.57 11.05
C MET A 123 -14.97 10.84 9.58
N HIS A 124 -15.68 10.23 8.63
CA HIS A 124 -15.38 10.36 7.20
C HIS A 124 -15.50 11.80 6.69
N SER A 125 -16.49 12.57 7.17
CA SER A 125 -16.65 13.98 6.81
C SER A 125 -15.44 14.83 7.26
N GLU A 126 -14.92 14.57 8.47
CA GLU A 126 -13.72 15.25 8.95
C GLU A 126 -12.47 14.82 8.18
N LEU A 127 -12.32 13.52 7.88
CA LEU A 127 -11.24 13.04 7.02
C LEU A 127 -11.30 13.69 5.64
N TYR A 128 -12.47 13.76 5.01
CA TYR A 128 -12.65 14.40 3.71
C TYR A 128 -12.23 15.88 3.73
N LYS A 129 -12.64 16.65 4.75
CA LYS A 129 -12.21 18.05 4.91
C LYS A 129 -10.69 18.19 4.95
N ARG A 130 -9.99 17.29 5.69
CA ARG A 130 -8.52 17.28 5.73
C ARG A 130 -7.94 16.90 4.38
N VAL A 131 -8.50 15.90 3.70
CA VAL A 131 -8.05 15.51 2.34
C VAL A 131 -8.13 16.73 1.41
N ILE A 132 -9.24 17.43 1.36
CA ILE A 132 -9.41 18.63 0.49
C ILE A 132 -8.40 19.73 0.85
N LYS A 133 -8.14 19.94 2.14
CA LYS A 133 -7.15 20.92 2.62
C LYS A 133 -5.76 20.63 2.07
N TYR A 134 -5.30 19.37 2.17
CA TYR A 134 -3.95 18.99 1.76
C TYR A 134 -3.83 18.73 0.26
N ALA A 135 -4.88 18.21 -0.38
CA ALA A 135 -4.91 17.93 -1.81
C ALA A 135 -4.60 19.16 -2.69
N LYS A 136 -5.00 20.36 -2.23
CA LYS A 136 -4.74 21.63 -2.96
C LYS A 136 -3.27 21.88 -3.28
N ASN A 137 -2.36 21.36 -2.45
CA ASN A 137 -0.93 21.53 -2.58
C ASN A 137 -0.20 20.22 -2.92
N SER A 138 -0.93 19.20 -3.35
CA SER A 138 -0.38 17.88 -3.68
C SER A 138 -0.23 17.70 -5.19
N ASP A 139 0.89 17.11 -5.61
CA ASP A 139 1.14 16.75 -7.01
C ASP A 139 0.42 15.45 -7.41
N LEU A 140 0.10 14.60 -6.41
CA LEU A 140 -0.55 13.31 -6.61
C LEU A 140 -1.18 12.83 -5.29
N ILE A 141 -2.29 12.09 -5.39
CA ILE A 141 -2.97 11.43 -4.27
C ILE A 141 -2.85 9.92 -4.42
N ILE A 142 -2.50 9.23 -3.32
CA ILE A 142 -2.61 7.78 -3.20
C ILE A 142 -3.76 7.48 -2.25
N MET A 143 -4.69 6.63 -2.68
CA MET A 143 -5.67 5.99 -1.79
C MET A 143 -5.22 4.56 -1.52
N SER A 144 -4.89 4.27 -0.26
CA SER A 144 -4.43 2.95 0.20
C SER A 144 -5.55 2.30 1.00
N ASP A 145 -6.35 1.49 0.33
CA ASP A 145 -7.50 0.78 0.91
C ASP A 145 -7.11 -0.63 1.35
N TYR A 146 -7.34 -0.94 2.60
CA TYR A 146 -7.17 -2.26 3.21
C TYR A 146 -8.49 -2.81 3.77
N ASP A 147 -9.61 -2.22 3.36
CA ASP A 147 -10.96 -2.61 3.81
C ASP A 147 -11.15 -2.44 5.33
N LYS A 148 -10.57 -1.36 5.90
CA LYS A 148 -10.75 -1.01 7.31
C LYS A 148 -11.69 0.19 7.50
N GLY A 149 -12.12 0.81 6.39
CA GLY A 149 -13.20 1.77 6.36
C GLY A 149 -12.80 3.24 6.32
N SER A 150 -11.51 3.59 6.24
CA SER A 150 -11.11 4.99 6.19
C SER A 150 -11.51 5.67 4.88
N VAL A 151 -11.32 5.01 3.73
CA VAL A 151 -11.41 5.69 2.43
C VAL A 151 -12.64 5.37 1.61
N LYS A 152 -13.20 4.16 1.70
CA LYS A 152 -14.32 3.72 0.84
C LYS A 152 -15.50 4.69 0.84
N PRO A 153 -15.99 5.20 1.99
CA PRO A 153 -17.15 6.09 2.02
C PRO A 153 -16.95 7.45 1.34
N ILE A 154 -15.70 7.85 1.13
CA ILE A 154 -15.35 9.18 0.56
C ILE A 154 -14.51 9.05 -0.73
N ALA A 155 -14.31 7.84 -1.24
CA ALA A 155 -13.46 7.60 -2.40
C ALA A 155 -13.93 8.35 -3.64
N GLY A 156 -15.20 8.24 -3.99
CA GLY A 156 -15.80 8.94 -5.14
C GLY A 156 -15.70 10.47 -5.03
N ASP A 157 -15.89 11.01 -3.83
CA ASP A 157 -15.78 12.46 -3.58
C ASP A 157 -14.32 12.94 -3.74
N ILE A 158 -13.34 12.17 -3.25
CA ILE A 158 -11.91 12.46 -3.42
C ILE A 158 -11.55 12.45 -4.91
N ILE A 159 -11.97 11.42 -5.66
CA ILE A 159 -11.70 11.28 -7.09
C ILE A 159 -12.33 12.47 -7.85
N SER A 160 -13.60 12.77 -7.58
CA SER A 160 -14.31 13.89 -8.21
C SER A 160 -13.61 15.22 -7.97
N PHE A 161 -13.20 15.50 -6.72
CA PHE A 161 -12.44 16.70 -6.40
C PHE A 161 -11.10 16.76 -7.12
N ALA A 162 -10.35 15.65 -7.10
CA ALA A 162 -9.03 15.56 -7.70
C ALA A 162 -9.09 15.78 -9.23
N ASN A 163 -10.08 15.19 -9.91
CA ASN A 163 -10.31 15.37 -11.34
C ASN A 163 -10.59 16.82 -11.70
N LYS A 164 -11.42 17.54 -10.92
CA LYS A 164 -11.67 18.98 -11.10
C LYS A 164 -10.40 19.83 -10.94
N LYS A 165 -9.39 19.33 -10.24
CA LYS A 165 -8.10 20.00 -10.00
C LYS A 165 -6.96 19.45 -10.85
N ASN A 166 -7.22 18.49 -11.74
CA ASN A 166 -6.23 17.79 -12.55
C ASN A 166 -5.14 17.09 -11.69
N ILE A 167 -5.52 16.59 -10.50
CA ILE A 167 -4.63 15.84 -9.62
C ILE A 167 -4.86 14.35 -9.86
N LYS A 168 -3.80 13.60 -10.14
CA LYS A 168 -3.91 12.15 -10.35
C LYS A 168 -4.19 11.42 -9.03
N VAL A 169 -5.16 10.51 -9.05
CA VAL A 169 -5.47 9.61 -7.93
C VAL A 169 -5.06 8.19 -8.33
N ILE A 170 -4.15 7.59 -7.56
CA ILE A 170 -3.73 6.19 -7.71
C ILE A 170 -4.26 5.41 -6.51
N ILE A 171 -4.87 4.27 -6.78
CA ILE A 171 -5.57 3.48 -5.77
C ILE A 171 -4.93 2.10 -5.64
N ASP A 172 -4.58 1.72 -4.41
CA ASP A 172 -4.35 0.33 -4.01
C ASP A 172 -5.66 -0.19 -3.41
N PRO A 173 -6.41 -1.00 -4.16
CA PRO A 173 -7.78 -1.33 -3.81
C PRO A 173 -7.87 -2.57 -2.92
N LYS A 174 -8.96 -2.68 -2.14
CA LYS A 174 -9.34 -3.90 -1.41
C LYS A 174 -10.84 -4.14 -1.48
N GLY A 175 -11.23 -5.43 -1.42
CA GLY A 175 -12.64 -5.84 -1.47
C GLY A 175 -13.09 -6.20 -2.88
N THR A 176 -14.41 -6.27 -3.08
CA THR A 176 -15.04 -6.77 -4.32
C THR A 176 -15.84 -5.71 -5.06
N ASP A 177 -16.07 -4.55 -4.47
CA ASP A 177 -16.76 -3.42 -5.13
C ASP A 177 -15.75 -2.34 -5.51
N TYR A 178 -15.44 -2.25 -6.80
CA TYR A 178 -14.56 -1.23 -7.36
C TYR A 178 -15.32 -0.07 -8.01
N SER A 179 -16.66 -0.08 -8.03
CA SER A 179 -17.47 1.02 -8.56
C SER A 179 -17.17 2.34 -7.85
N ILE A 180 -16.81 2.27 -6.57
CA ILE A 180 -16.39 3.43 -5.75
C ILE A 180 -15.12 4.13 -6.25
N TYR A 181 -14.34 3.47 -7.14
CA TYR A 181 -13.10 4.00 -7.72
C TYR A 181 -13.26 4.48 -9.16
N GLU A 182 -14.50 4.56 -9.65
CA GLU A 182 -14.80 5.05 -11.00
C GLU A 182 -14.15 6.42 -11.26
N ASN A 183 -13.66 6.61 -12.49
CA ASN A 183 -12.94 7.81 -12.93
C ASN A 183 -11.61 8.10 -12.21
N ALA A 184 -11.02 7.14 -11.49
CA ALA A 184 -9.68 7.30 -10.97
C ALA A 184 -8.63 7.28 -12.09
N TYR A 185 -7.49 7.97 -11.87
CA TYR A 185 -6.37 7.89 -12.82
C TYR A 185 -5.84 6.46 -12.95
N MET A 186 -5.69 5.74 -11.82
CA MET A 186 -5.20 4.36 -11.82
C MET A 186 -5.75 3.55 -10.65
N VAL A 187 -6.09 2.30 -10.92
CA VAL A 187 -6.33 1.28 -9.89
C VAL A 187 -5.29 0.17 -10.06
N LYS A 188 -4.72 -0.33 -8.95
CA LYS A 188 -3.63 -1.31 -8.93
C LYS A 188 -4.02 -2.60 -8.17
N PRO A 189 -4.92 -3.45 -8.66
CA PRO A 189 -5.19 -4.73 -8.02
C PRO A 189 -4.02 -5.71 -8.18
N ASN A 190 -3.92 -6.66 -7.26
CA ASN A 190 -3.16 -7.87 -7.47
C ASN A 190 -4.00 -8.94 -8.21
N GLU A 191 -3.38 -10.06 -8.58
CA GLU A 191 -4.04 -11.15 -9.32
C GLU A 191 -5.26 -11.72 -8.58
N LEU A 192 -5.15 -11.86 -7.24
CA LEU A 192 -6.25 -12.36 -6.42
C LEU A 192 -7.42 -11.37 -6.38
N GLU A 193 -7.15 -10.12 -6.09
CA GLU A 193 -8.13 -9.03 -6.07
C GLU A 193 -8.82 -8.86 -7.42
N PHE A 194 -8.03 -8.89 -8.49
CA PHE A 194 -8.57 -8.85 -9.85
C PHE A 194 -9.47 -10.05 -10.16
N SER A 195 -9.06 -11.25 -9.72
CA SER A 195 -9.84 -12.48 -9.93
C SER A 195 -11.14 -12.51 -9.14
N MET A 196 -11.19 -11.87 -7.97
CA MET A 196 -12.43 -11.73 -7.18
C MET A 196 -13.51 -10.94 -7.92
N ILE A 197 -13.11 -9.96 -8.75
CA ILE A 197 -14.03 -9.08 -9.47
C ILE A 197 -14.33 -9.59 -10.88
N MET A 198 -13.29 -10.01 -11.58
CA MET A 198 -13.39 -10.39 -13.00
C MET A 198 -13.48 -11.91 -13.22
N GLY A 199 -13.45 -12.69 -12.12
CA GLY A 199 -13.33 -14.14 -12.18
C GLY A 199 -11.91 -14.61 -12.53
N LYS A 200 -11.63 -15.89 -12.24
CA LYS A 200 -10.30 -16.51 -12.41
C LYS A 200 -9.73 -16.30 -13.81
N ILE A 201 -8.47 -15.89 -13.89
CA ILE A 201 -7.72 -15.75 -15.15
C ILE A 201 -7.42 -17.14 -15.72
N LYS A 202 -7.86 -17.41 -16.94
CA LYS A 202 -7.66 -18.69 -17.63
C LYS A 202 -6.32 -18.73 -18.40
N ASN A 203 -5.98 -17.64 -19.05
CA ASN A 203 -4.77 -17.48 -19.87
C ASN A 203 -4.50 -15.99 -20.15
N LYS A 204 -3.39 -15.69 -20.83
CA LYS A 204 -2.99 -14.30 -21.15
C LYS A 204 -4.04 -13.55 -21.98
N LYS A 205 -4.72 -14.20 -22.94
CA LYS A 205 -5.76 -13.58 -23.78
C LYS A 205 -6.98 -13.18 -22.92
N ASP A 206 -7.43 -14.08 -22.03
CA ASP A 206 -8.52 -13.83 -21.09
C ASP A 206 -8.17 -12.69 -20.11
N MET A 207 -6.94 -12.68 -19.56
CA MET A 207 -6.46 -11.60 -18.71
C MET A 207 -6.52 -10.24 -19.42
N ILE A 208 -6.07 -10.17 -20.68
CA ILE A 208 -6.10 -8.92 -21.45
C ILE A 208 -7.54 -8.47 -21.70
N ALA A 209 -8.44 -9.36 -22.07
CA ALA A 209 -9.84 -9.04 -22.29
C ALA A 209 -10.51 -8.51 -21.01
N LYS A 210 -10.32 -9.20 -19.88
CA LYS A 210 -10.84 -8.81 -18.58
C LYS A 210 -10.26 -7.48 -18.08
N GLY A 211 -8.95 -7.27 -18.24
CA GLY A 211 -8.29 -6.01 -17.86
C GLY A 211 -8.79 -4.82 -18.65
N LYS A 212 -8.96 -4.97 -19.96
CA LYS A 212 -9.57 -3.94 -20.81
C LYS A 212 -11.02 -3.65 -20.41
N LYS A 213 -11.79 -4.71 -20.11
CA LYS A 213 -13.18 -4.58 -19.64
C LYS A 213 -13.24 -3.82 -18.32
N LEU A 214 -12.49 -4.23 -17.30
CA LEU A 214 -12.49 -3.56 -15.99
C LEU A 214 -12.07 -2.09 -16.10
N LYS A 215 -11.01 -1.80 -16.89
CA LYS A 215 -10.56 -0.43 -17.14
C LYS A 215 -11.68 0.42 -17.76
N LYS A 216 -12.43 -0.14 -18.73
CA LYS A 216 -13.54 0.55 -19.41
C LYS A 216 -14.73 0.73 -18.47
N ASP A 217 -15.13 -0.31 -17.75
CA ASP A 217 -16.29 -0.30 -16.87
C ASP A 217 -16.14 0.75 -15.74
N LEU A 218 -14.91 0.92 -15.22
CA LEU A 218 -14.57 1.92 -14.19
C LEU A 218 -14.10 3.26 -14.77
N GLN A 219 -14.12 3.45 -16.08
CA GLN A 219 -13.67 4.68 -16.75
C GLN A 219 -12.26 5.15 -16.31
N LEU A 220 -11.35 4.20 -16.06
CA LEU A 220 -9.98 4.51 -15.62
C LEU A 220 -9.12 5.02 -16.77
N ASP A 221 -8.19 5.96 -16.48
CA ASP A 221 -7.12 6.28 -17.43
C ASP A 221 -6.19 5.07 -17.62
N THR A 222 -5.86 4.38 -16.53
CA THR A 222 -4.97 3.22 -16.54
C THR A 222 -5.39 2.16 -15.51
N LEU A 223 -5.03 0.90 -15.77
CA LEU A 223 -5.11 -0.20 -14.80
C LEU A 223 -3.74 -0.87 -14.73
N LEU A 224 -3.21 -1.09 -13.53
CA LEU A 224 -1.96 -1.81 -13.31
C LEU A 224 -2.23 -3.09 -12.54
N LEU A 225 -2.16 -4.24 -13.21
CA LEU A 225 -2.33 -5.55 -12.59
C LEU A 225 -0.99 -6.11 -12.15
N THR A 226 -0.81 -6.38 -10.84
CA THR A 226 0.38 -7.03 -10.31
C THR A 226 0.16 -8.54 -10.23
N LEU A 227 1.14 -9.33 -10.72
CA LEU A 227 1.06 -10.79 -10.92
C LEU A 227 2.11 -11.54 -10.06
N GLY A 228 2.52 -10.97 -8.93
CA GLY A 228 3.56 -11.55 -8.07
C GLY A 228 4.82 -11.87 -8.85
N LYS A 229 5.26 -13.12 -8.81
CA LYS A 229 6.46 -13.59 -9.53
C LYS A 229 6.42 -13.41 -11.05
N ASN A 230 5.27 -13.18 -11.63
CA ASN A 230 5.10 -12.96 -13.08
C ASN A 230 5.21 -11.47 -13.46
N GLY A 231 5.51 -10.59 -12.49
CA GLY A 231 5.69 -9.17 -12.71
C GLY A 231 4.37 -8.40 -12.75
N MET A 232 4.16 -7.54 -13.75
CA MET A 232 2.94 -6.72 -13.84
C MET A 232 2.52 -6.44 -15.28
N VAL A 233 1.23 -6.10 -15.45
CA VAL A 233 0.64 -5.73 -16.74
C VAL A 233 -0.06 -4.38 -16.60
N LEU A 234 0.32 -3.46 -17.45
CA LEU A 234 -0.25 -2.13 -17.55
C LEU A 234 -1.24 -2.06 -18.71
N PHE A 235 -2.46 -1.62 -18.43
CA PHE A 235 -3.48 -1.31 -19.43
C PHE A 235 -3.60 0.23 -19.52
N SER A 236 -3.15 0.81 -20.61
CA SER A 236 -3.30 2.24 -20.92
C SER A 236 -4.37 2.48 -21.97
N LYS A 237 -4.49 3.73 -22.45
CA LYS A 237 -5.42 4.08 -23.54
C LYS A 237 -5.10 3.30 -24.80
N ASP A 238 -3.81 3.29 -25.19
CA ASP A 238 -3.38 2.84 -26.50
C ASP A 238 -2.62 1.50 -26.48
N SER A 239 -2.28 0.98 -25.31
CA SER A 239 -1.42 -0.20 -25.20
C SER A 239 -1.66 -1.06 -23.97
N VAL A 240 -1.27 -2.33 -24.11
CA VAL A 240 -1.12 -3.27 -22.98
C VAL A 240 0.35 -3.67 -22.93
N LEU A 241 1.04 -3.31 -21.84
CA LEU A 241 2.46 -3.56 -21.65
C LEU A 241 2.67 -4.56 -20.51
N THR A 242 3.54 -5.54 -20.74
CA THR A 242 3.93 -6.52 -19.71
C THR A 242 5.34 -6.19 -19.21
N PHE A 243 5.53 -6.21 -17.90
CA PHE A 243 6.82 -6.00 -17.22
C PHE A 243 7.14 -7.30 -16.46
N PRO A 244 7.92 -8.21 -17.02
CA PRO A 244 8.30 -9.44 -16.34
C PRO A 244 9.22 -9.14 -15.15
N THR A 245 9.13 -9.92 -14.07
CA THR A 245 10.12 -9.81 -12.99
C THR A 245 11.45 -10.40 -13.43
N SER A 246 12.54 -9.76 -13.03
CA SER A 246 13.91 -10.29 -13.19
C SER A 246 14.38 -11.09 -11.99
N GLN A 247 13.66 -11.03 -10.85
CA GLN A 247 14.06 -11.67 -9.60
C GLN A 247 13.54 -13.10 -9.54
N LYS A 248 14.42 -14.03 -9.18
CA LYS A 248 14.12 -15.46 -9.03
C LYS A 248 13.90 -15.85 -7.57
N ASP A 249 14.60 -15.18 -6.65
CA ASP A 249 14.56 -15.50 -5.23
C ASP A 249 13.55 -14.61 -4.52
N VAL A 250 12.51 -15.23 -3.94
CA VAL A 250 11.46 -14.57 -3.17
C VAL A 250 11.63 -15.03 -1.72
N TYR A 251 11.94 -14.08 -0.84
CA TYR A 251 12.04 -14.33 0.59
C TYR A 251 10.71 -14.02 1.30
N ASP A 252 10.18 -12.82 1.08
CA ASP A 252 8.89 -12.39 1.65
C ASP A 252 8.21 -11.36 0.71
N VAL A 253 6.92 -11.53 0.45
CA VAL A 253 6.14 -10.63 -0.42
C VAL A 253 5.45 -9.50 0.35
N THR A 254 5.62 -9.44 1.67
CA THR A 254 4.98 -8.45 2.54
C THR A 254 5.42 -7.03 2.17
N GLY A 255 4.45 -6.15 1.86
CA GLY A 255 4.71 -4.76 1.49
C GLY A 255 5.21 -4.53 0.07
N ALA A 256 5.35 -5.58 -0.77
CA ALA A 256 5.73 -5.41 -2.17
C ALA A 256 4.74 -4.53 -2.95
N GLY A 257 3.43 -4.68 -2.69
CA GLY A 257 2.38 -3.83 -3.26
C GLY A 257 2.54 -2.35 -2.90
N ASP A 258 2.88 -2.08 -1.63
CA ASP A 258 3.13 -0.73 -1.11
C ASP A 258 4.39 -0.12 -1.74
N THR A 259 5.43 -0.93 -1.96
CA THR A 259 6.64 -0.52 -2.67
C THR A 259 6.32 -0.16 -4.12
N VAL A 260 5.56 -1.01 -4.83
CA VAL A 260 5.12 -0.75 -6.22
C VAL A 260 4.39 0.59 -6.33
N ILE A 261 3.36 0.81 -5.50
CA ILE A 261 2.55 2.04 -5.61
C ILE A 261 3.35 3.28 -5.24
N SER A 262 4.26 3.19 -4.25
CA SER A 262 5.10 4.30 -3.81
C SER A 262 6.11 4.73 -4.88
N VAL A 263 6.80 3.77 -5.50
CA VAL A 263 7.76 4.07 -6.57
C VAL A 263 7.05 4.56 -7.83
N LEU A 264 5.93 3.94 -8.20
CA LEU A 264 5.09 4.36 -9.32
C LEU A 264 4.63 5.81 -9.15
N ALA A 265 4.07 6.15 -7.99
CA ALA A 265 3.60 7.50 -7.66
C ALA A 265 4.74 8.52 -7.68
N SER A 266 5.90 8.19 -7.08
CA SER A 266 7.08 9.05 -7.07
C SER A 266 7.60 9.34 -8.49
N ALA A 267 7.58 8.35 -9.37
CA ALA A 267 7.99 8.48 -10.76
C ALA A 267 7.00 9.34 -11.57
N LEU A 268 5.71 9.08 -11.44
CA LEU A 268 4.66 9.84 -12.13
C LEU A 268 4.61 11.29 -11.67
N ALA A 269 4.69 11.55 -10.36
CA ALA A 269 4.75 12.90 -9.81
C ALA A 269 6.02 13.65 -10.28
N SER A 270 7.11 12.92 -10.56
CA SER A 270 8.35 13.45 -11.14
C SER A 270 8.31 13.58 -12.68
N ASN A 271 7.14 13.51 -13.30
CA ASN A 271 6.91 13.61 -14.74
C ASN A 271 7.63 12.52 -15.58
N LYS A 272 7.84 11.33 -15.01
CA LYS A 272 8.28 10.17 -15.81
C LYS A 272 7.12 9.62 -16.64
N THR A 273 7.44 9.03 -17.79
CA THR A 273 6.43 8.32 -18.58
C THR A 273 5.84 7.17 -17.80
N LEU A 274 4.61 6.80 -18.10
CA LEU A 274 3.91 5.69 -17.44
C LEU A 274 4.69 4.37 -17.56
N LYS A 275 5.24 4.08 -18.75
CA LYS A 275 6.11 2.92 -18.98
C LYS A 275 7.32 2.94 -18.05
N LYS A 276 8.06 4.07 -17.99
CA LYS A 276 9.24 4.19 -17.12
C LYS A 276 8.90 4.09 -15.63
N SER A 277 7.74 4.59 -15.23
CA SER A 277 7.25 4.48 -13.85
C SER A 277 6.98 3.04 -13.46
N CYS A 278 6.38 2.25 -14.35
CA CYS A 278 6.17 0.82 -14.13
C CYS A 278 7.49 0.02 -14.12
N GLU A 279 8.45 0.33 -15.01
CA GLU A 279 9.78 -0.30 -14.99
C GLU A 279 10.47 -0.10 -13.64
N LEU A 280 10.49 1.14 -13.13
CA LEU A 280 11.10 1.46 -11.84
C LEU A 280 10.39 0.77 -10.67
N ALA A 281 9.05 0.74 -10.70
CA ALA A 281 8.24 0.06 -9.68
C ALA A 281 8.49 -1.45 -9.67
N ASN A 282 8.64 -2.07 -10.86
CA ASN A 282 8.93 -3.50 -10.98
C ASN A 282 10.32 -3.86 -10.42
N ILE A 283 11.33 -3.03 -10.69
CA ILE A 283 12.68 -3.19 -10.11
C ILE A 283 12.63 -3.10 -8.59
N ALA A 284 11.95 -2.08 -8.06
CA ALA A 284 11.85 -1.85 -6.62
C ALA A 284 11.09 -2.98 -5.91
N ALA A 285 10.01 -3.50 -6.52
CA ALA A 285 9.32 -4.68 -6.03
C ALA A 285 10.25 -5.89 -5.92
N GLY A 286 11.07 -6.13 -6.94
CA GLY A 286 12.07 -7.20 -6.93
C GLY A 286 13.09 -7.05 -5.80
N LEU A 287 13.50 -5.83 -5.47
CA LEU A 287 14.39 -5.57 -4.33
C LEU A 287 13.69 -5.80 -2.99
N SER A 288 12.42 -5.38 -2.84
CA SER A 288 11.71 -5.48 -1.57
C SER A 288 11.46 -6.92 -1.13
N ILE A 289 11.18 -7.83 -2.06
CA ILE A 289 10.88 -9.24 -1.75
C ILE A 289 12.10 -10.08 -1.34
N GLN A 290 13.30 -9.51 -1.36
CA GLN A 290 14.54 -10.16 -0.89
C GLN A 290 14.74 -10.00 0.62
N HIS A 291 13.85 -9.28 1.32
CA HIS A 291 13.95 -8.98 2.73
C HIS A 291 12.76 -9.53 3.51
N LEU A 292 12.96 -9.85 4.78
CA LEU A 292 11.88 -10.26 5.68
C LEU A 292 11.05 -9.06 6.15
N GLY A 293 9.75 -9.14 5.98
CA GLY A 293 8.80 -8.09 6.37
C GLY A 293 8.90 -6.84 5.50
N THR A 294 8.20 -5.79 5.91
CA THR A 294 8.20 -4.51 5.19
C THR A 294 9.55 -3.81 5.27
N VAL A 295 10.09 -3.40 4.11
CA VAL A 295 11.32 -2.61 3.98
C VAL A 295 11.07 -1.43 3.05
N SER A 296 11.77 -0.32 3.31
CA SER A 296 11.72 0.85 2.44
C SER A 296 12.88 0.82 1.46
N ILE A 297 12.57 0.88 0.17
CA ILE A 297 13.58 0.90 -0.90
C ILE A 297 13.95 2.36 -1.19
N SER A 298 15.23 2.68 -1.13
CA SER A 298 15.75 4.03 -1.37
C SER A 298 16.00 4.30 -2.87
N LYS A 299 16.20 5.59 -3.19
CA LYS A 299 16.62 6.01 -4.56
C LYS A 299 17.95 5.37 -4.96
N SER A 300 18.87 5.21 -4.02
CA SER A 300 20.18 4.59 -4.25
C SER A 300 20.05 3.12 -4.61
N ASP A 301 19.17 2.39 -3.90
CA ASP A 301 18.96 0.96 -4.16
C ASP A 301 18.43 0.72 -5.58
N ILE A 302 17.43 1.51 -6.01
CA ILE A 302 16.90 1.43 -7.38
C ILE A 302 17.96 1.83 -8.40
N SER A 303 18.75 2.89 -8.15
CA SER A 303 19.83 3.31 -9.07
C SER A 303 20.91 2.24 -9.21
N ASN A 304 21.30 1.60 -8.11
CA ASN A 304 22.28 0.51 -8.11
C ASN A 304 21.78 -0.72 -8.86
N ALA A 305 20.50 -1.07 -8.68
CA ALA A 305 19.90 -2.18 -9.41
C ALA A 305 19.86 -1.94 -10.93
N ILE A 306 19.52 -0.71 -11.36
CA ILE A 306 19.53 -0.35 -12.80
C ILE A 306 20.93 -0.42 -13.41
N ARG A 307 22.00 -0.11 -12.65
CA ARG A 307 23.39 -0.17 -13.16
C ARG A 307 23.91 -1.60 -13.31
N LYS A 308 23.29 -2.55 -12.57
CA LYS A 308 23.68 -3.97 -12.58
C LYS A 308 22.89 -4.81 -13.59
N SER A 309 21.77 -4.29 -14.11
CA SER A 309 20.95 -4.92 -15.15
C SER A 309 21.34 -4.45 -16.55
#